data_1b1ac096fff1b1b516ff344e64e76ada
#
_entry.id   1b1ac096fff1b1b516ff344e64e76ada
#
_cell.length_a   1.000
_cell.length_b   1.000
_cell.length_c   1.000
_cell.angle_alpha   90.00
_cell.angle_beta   90.00
_cell.angle_gamma   90.00
#
_symmetry.space_group_name_H-M   'P 1'
#
loop_
_entity.id
_entity.type
_entity.pdbx_description
1 polymer ?
#
loop_
_entity_poly.entity_id
_entity_poly.type
_entity_poly.pdbx_seq_one_letter_code
_entity_poly.pdbx_strand_id
1 'polypeptide(L)'
;MMTPRSNFSLRHETRSMRSKRTRFIILVSTFLIVLATTIFLISQSRTTFTPEEIIEPQNRVPVDMSKKGDREAENQGKVVYLTFDDGPSKLTAKLLDLLKEHDIKATFFMQGSQLQRTQLQNDVRRAVQEGHYVGAHSMTHQYKKLYQEKQFVPEMHETLSLIHDITGEKPHLVRPPYGSVPGLASKQIRDQIAEAGIKLWDWTIDSNDWRLKDQPNEIVENIKRGTKSNLEVVLMHEKPQTLEALPDIINFYKQEGYKFAVYDESEHVQMNFLKDDRL
;
A
#
# COMPACT_ATOMS: atom_id res chain seq x y z
N MET A 1 -93.69 -35.19 -25.78
CA MET A 1 -92.66 -36.03 -25.17
C MET A 1 -91.40 -35.21 -25.10
N MET A 2 -91.00 -34.69 -23.95
CA MET A 2 -89.81 -33.91 -23.70
C MET A 2 -88.77 -34.82 -23.08
N THR A 3 -87.62 -34.92 -23.69
CA THR A 3 -86.43 -35.64 -23.16
C THR A 3 -85.58 -34.68 -22.31
N PRO A 4 -85.05 -35.09 -21.15
CA PRO A 4 -84.19 -34.24 -20.33
C PRO A 4 -82.79 -34.25 -20.88
N ARG A 5 -82.23 -33.09 -21.21
CA ARG A 5 -80.84 -32.89 -21.54
C ARG A 5 -79.96 -32.77 -20.30
N SER A 6 -78.91 -33.52 -20.31
CA SER A 6 -77.91 -33.89 -19.33
C SER A 6 -77.24 -32.75 -18.61
N ASN A 7 -77.29 -32.77 -17.27
CA ASN A 7 -76.45 -32.00 -16.32
C ASN A 7 -75.03 -32.56 -16.16
N PHE A 8 -74.51 -33.33 -17.12
CA PHE A 8 -73.19 -34.03 -16.99
C PHE A 8 -72.01 -33.24 -17.47
N SER A 9 -72.20 -32.24 -18.30
CA SER A 9 -71.10 -31.44 -18.87
C SER A 9 -70.49 -30.42 -17.90
N LEU A 10 -71.26 -29.79 -17.06
CA LEU A 10 -70.82 -28.70 -16.17
C LEU A 10 -69.89 -29.17 -14.98
N ARG A 11 -70.09 -30.45 -14.55
CA ARG A 11 -69.23 -30.98 -13.46
C ARG A 11 -67.81 -31.33 -13.88
N HIS A 12 -67.56 -31.64 -15.11
CA HIS A 12 -66.21 -32.01 -15.60
C HIS A 12 -65.33 -30.77 -15.83
N GLU A 13 -65.88 -29.67 -16.31
CA GLU A 13 -65.13 -28.44 -16.54
C GLU A 13 -64.67 -27.76 -15.24
N THR A 14 -65.61 -27.74 -14.23
CA THR A 14 -65.26 -27.13 -12.92
C THR A 14 -64.15 -27.90 -12.18
N ARG A 15 -64.11 -29.24 -12.34
CA ARG A 15 -63.07 -30.09 -11.74
C ARG A 15 -61.74 -29.92 -12.41
N SER A 16 -61.69 -29.72 -13.74
CA SER A 16 -60.48 -29.45 -14.51
C SER A 16 -59.89 -28.05 -14.17
N MET A 17 -60.71 -27.03 -14.04
CA MET A 17 -60.28 -25.69 -13.68
C MET A 17 -59.75 -25.60 -12.25
N ARG A 18 -60.35 -26.31 -11.29
CA ARG A 18 -59.86 -26.41 -9.90
C ARG A 18 -58.49 -27.09 -9.84
N SER A 19 -58.27 -28.17 -10.58
CA SER A 19 -56.98 -28.87 -10.66
C SER A 19 -55.90 -28.00 -11.27
N LYS A 20 -56.18 -27.24 -12.33
CA LYS A 20 -55.24 -26.31 -12.96
C LYS A 20 -54.91 -25.13 -12.02
N ARG A 21 -55.87 -24.55 -11.33
CA ARG A 21 -55.62 -23.50 -10.33
C ARG A 21 -54.79 -24.01 -9.15
N THR A 22 -55.06 -25.20 -8.63
CA THR A 22 -54.25 -25.80 -7.54
C THR A 22 -52.82 -26.06 -7.97
N ARG A 23 -52.62 -26.60 -9.17
CA ARG A 23 -51.25 -26.79 -9.72
C ARG A 23 -50.51 -25.47 -9.96
N PHE A 24 -51.21 -24.45 -10.43
CA PHE A 24 -50.62 -23.10 -10.60
C PHE A 24 -50.24 -22.48 -9.25
N ILE A 25 -51.09 -22.58 -8.23
CA ILE A 25 -50.78 -22.08 -6.89
C ILE A 25 -49.58 -22.81 -6.29
N ILE A 26 -49.47 -24.14 -6.46
CA ILE A 26 -48.31 -24.93 -5.97
C ILE A 26 -47.03 -24.51 -6.71
N LEU A 27 -47.08 -24.31 -8.03
CA LEU A 27 -45.91 -23.86 -8.81
C LEU A 27 -45.47 -22.46 -8.41
N VAL A 28 -46.39 -21.53 -8.17
CA VAL A 28 -46.07 -20.17 -7.73
C VAL A 28 -45.49 -20.17 -6.31
N SER A 29 -46.05 -20.98 -5.40
CA SER A 29 -45.53 -21.08 -4.03
C SER A 29 -44.13 -21.72 -3.96
N THR A 30 -43.90 -22.78 -4.76
CA THR A 30 -42.54 -23.37 -4.86
C THR A 30 -41.51 -22.39 -5.47
N PHE A 31 -41.91 -21.64 -6.48
CA PHE A 31 -41.05 -20.62 -7.07
C PHE A 31 -40.72 -19.50 -6.07
N LEU A 32 -41.68 -19.03 -5.29
CA LEU A 32 -41.46 -18.02 -4.24
C LEU A 32 -40.60 -18.54 -3.11
N ILE A 33 -40.70 -19.81 -2.72
CA ILE A 33 -39.84 -20.43 -1.71
C ILE A 33 -38.41 -20.56 -2.22
N VAL A 34 -38.20 -21.01 -3.46
CA VAL A 34 -36.88 -21.07 -4.09
C VAL A 34 -36.26 -19.69 -4.24
N LEU A 35 -37.04 -18.68 -4.62
CA LEU A 35 -36.57 -17.31 -4.71
C LEU A 35 -36.18 -16.74 -3.33
N ALA A 36 -37.00 -17.01 -2.31
CA ALA A 36 -36.70 -16.57 -0.94
C ALA A 36 -35.44 -17.25 -0.37
N THR A 37 -35.27 -18.56 -0.64
CA THR A 37 -34.09 -19.28 -0.20
C THR A 37 -32.82 -18.82 -0.95
N THR A 38 -32.88 -18.53 -2.24
CA THR A 38 -31.76 -17.95 -2.99
C THR A 38 -31.42 -16.54 -2.51
N ILE A 39 -32.40 -15.69 -2.24
CA ILE A 39 -32.19 -14.36 -1.65
C ILE A 39 -31.58 -14.47 -0.25
N PHE A 40 -32.04 -15.41 0.56
CA PHE A 40 -31.50 -15.66 1.89
C PHE A 40 -30.07 -16.18 1.86
N LEU A 41 -29.74 -17.10 0.94
CA LEU A 41 -28.37 -17.60 0.74
C LEU A 41 -27.45 -16.51 0.19
N ILE A 42 -27.93 -15.66 -0.72
CA ILE A 42 -27.18 -14.49 -1.22
C ILE A 42 -27.01 -13.44 -0.11
N SER A 43 -27.98 -13.28 0.77
CA SER A 43 -27.89 -12.39 1.94
C SER A 43 -26.92 -12.91 3.00
N GLN A 44 -26.79 -14.22 3.16
CA GLN A 44 -25.76 -14.81 4.05
C GLN A 44 -24.37 -14.82 3.41
N SER A 45 -24.27 -14.81 2.08
CA SER A 45 -23.00 -14.68 1.34
C SER A 45 -22.54 -13.23 1.23
N ARG A 46 -23.36 -12.26 1.60
CA ARG A 46 -22.89 -10.93 1.95
C ARG A 46 -22.20 -11.04 3.31
N THR A 47 -20.99 -11.63 3.33
CA THR A 47 -19.98 -11.13 4.22
C THR A 47 -20.05 -9.63 4.10
N THR A 48 -20.47 -8.98 5.16
CA THR A 48 -20.32 -7.55 5.33
C THR A 48 -18.90 -7.23 4.95
N PHE A 49 -18.71 -6.68 3.74
CA PHE A 49 -17.57 -5.81 3.50
C PHE A 49 -17.79 -4.67 4.47
N THR A 50 -17.25 -4.78 5.65
CA THR A 50 -16.86 -3.60 6.42
C THR A 50 -16.02 -2.76 5.46
N PRO A 51 -16.28 -1.46 5.35
CA PRO A 51 -15.35 -0.58 4.66
C PRO A 51 -13.99 -0.96 5.20
N GLU A 52 -13.04 -1.20 4.30
CA GLU A 52 -11.65 -1.49 4.58
C GLU A 52 -11.29 -0.67 5.81
N GLU A 53 -11.23 -1.34 6.95
CA GLU A 53 -10.73 -0.73 8.17
C GLU A 53 -9.31 -0.42 7.78
N ILE A 54 -9.04 0.85 7.51
CA ILE A 54 -7.71 1.35 7.26
C ILE A 54 -6.96 0.82 8.46
N ILE A 55 -6.15 -0.24 8.25
CA ILE A 55 -5.27 -0.75 9.28
C ILE A 55 -4.33 0.42 9.53
N GLU A 56 -4.72 1.28 10.48
CA GLU A 56 -3.80 2.27 10.99
C GLU A 56 -2.53 1.50 11.34
N PRO A 57 -1.38 1.94 10.85
CA PRO A 57 -0.13 1.43 11.36
C PRO A 57 -0.16 1.78 12.84
N GLN A 58 -0.56 0.79 13.67
CA GLN A 58 -0.56 0.94 15.11
C GLN A 58 0.80 1.48 15.49
N ASN A 59 0.81 2.47 16.33
CA ASN A 59 1.94 3.09 16.98
C ASN A 59 2.86 1.96 17.49
N ARG A 60 3.74 1.47 16.60
CA ARG A 60 4.50 0.24 16.85
C ARG A 60 5.67 0.64 17.69
N VAL A 61 5.77 -0.05 18.78
CA VAL A 61 6.86 -0.07 19.75
C VAL A 61 8.18 0.25 19.05
N PRO A 62 8.94 1.22 19.50
CA PRO A 62 10.27 1.50 18.96
C PRO A 62 11.05 0.18 18.96
N VAL A 63 11.48 -0.24 17.79
CA VAL A 63 12.38 -1.39 17.67
C VAL A 63 13.64 -1.01 18.42
N ASP A 64 13.89 -1.68 19.53
CA ASP A 64 15.17 -1.57 20.25
C ASP A 64 16.26 -2.17 19.34
N MET A 65 16.79 -1.35 18.46
CA MET A 65 17.92 -1.67 17.58
C MET A 65 19.26 -1.54 18.29
N SER A 66 19.21 -1.35 19.65
CA SER A 66 20.33 -0.85 20.45
C SER A 66 21.54 -1.77 20.62
N LYS A 67 21.54 -3.02 20.15
CA LYS A 67 22.63 -3.92 20.59
C LYS A 67 23.71 -4.28 19.57
N LYS A 68 23.54 -3.98 18.28
CA LYS A 68 24.60 -4.21 17.30
C LYS A 68 24.95 -2.97 16.48
N GLY A 69 23.96 -2.11 16.17
CA GLY A 69 24.17 -0.85 15.46
C GLY A 69 24.78 0.26 16.33
N ASP A 70 24.48 0.26 17.64
CA ASP A 70 24.90 1.34 18.55
C ASP A 70 26.41 1.50 18.70
N ARG A 71 27.20 0.43 18.53
CA ARG A 71 28.68 0.53 18.63
C ARG A 71 29.34 1.10 17.37
N GLU A 72 28.71 0.97 16.20
CA GLU A 72 29.17 1.58 14.95
C GLU A 72 28.57 2.97 14.77
N ALA A 73 27.35 3.21 15.24
CA ALA A 73 26.65 4.49 15.17
C ALA A 73 27.23 5.54 16.16
N GLU A 74 27.77 5.14 17.30
CA GLU A 74 28.43 6.07 18.26
C GLU A 74 29.61 6.83 17.64
N ASN A 75 30.20 6.31 16.56
CA ASN A 75 31.37 6.93 15.91
C ASN A 75 31.01 7.71 14.62
N GLN A 76 29.77 7.62 14.10
CA GLN A 76 29.38 8.21 12.80
C GLN A 76 28.55 9.50 12.91
N GLY A 77 28.14 9.91 14.12
CA GLY A 77 27.26 11.08 14.32
C GLY A 77 25.80 10.76 13.97
N LYS A 78 24.95 11.81 14.06
CA LYS A 78 23.50 11.68 13.75
C LYS A 78 23.26 11.70 12.24
N VAL A 79 22.49 10.75 11.73
CA VAL A 79 22.16 10.60 10.30
C VAL A 79 20.63 10.50 10.11
N VAL A 80 20.12 11.20 9.10
CA VAL A 80 18.70 11.12 8.69
C VAL A 80 18.60 10.85 7.19
N TYR A 81 17.71 9.91 6.85
CA TYR A 81 17.28 9.62 5.49
C TYR A 81 15.87 10.17 5.29
N LEU A 82 15.73 11.14 4.39
CA LEU A 82 14.40 11.59 3.95
C LEU A 82 13.92 10.66 2.85
N THR A 83 12.73 10.09 3.02
CA THR A 83 12.18 9.15 2.04
C THR A 83 10.77 9.54 1.62
N PHE A 84 10.45 9.36 0.32
CA PHE A 84 9.18 9.72 -0.28
C PHE A 84 8.58 8.55 -1.03
N ASP A 85 7.37 8.15 -0.65
CA ASP A 85 6.63 7.04 -1.24
C ASP A 85 5.57 7.53 -2.26
N ASP A 86 5.01 6.60 -3.04
CA ASP A 86 3.91 6.76 -4.00
C ASP A 86 4.22 7.58 -5.26
N GLY A 87 5.45 8.06 -5.43
CA GLY A 87 5.88 8.73 -6.67
C GLY A 87 5.96 7.79 -7.89
N PRO A 88 6.30 8.34 -9.09
CA PRO A 88 6.38 9.74 -9.38
C PRO A 88 5.01 10.40 -9.49
N SER A 89 4.92 11.67 -9.13
CA SER A 89 3.70 12.46 -9.19
C SER A 89 3.91 13.82 -9.87
N LYS A 90 2.88 14.64 -9.93
CA LYS A 90 3.01 16.03 -10.39
C LYS A 90 3.83 16.91 -9.43
N LEU A 91 4.16 16.40 -8.25
CA LEU A 91 4.94 17.12 -7.24
C LEU A 91 6.41 16.72 -7.26
N THR A 92 6.80 15.63 -7.93
CA THR A 92 8.18 15.15 -7.98
C THR A 92 9.16 16.25 -8.37
N ALA A 93 8.89 16.98 -9.45
CA ALA A 93 9.74 18.08 -9.89
C ALA A 93 9.95 19.16 -8.80
N LYS A 94 8.86 19.53 -8.09
CA LYS A 94 8.93 20.54 -7.02
C LYS A 94 9.68 20.03 -5.78
N LEU A 95 9.55 18.75 -5.45
CA LEU A 95 10.33 18.12 -4.37
C LEU A 95 11.81 18.13 -4.71
N LEU A 96 12.17 17.77 -5.95
CA LEU A 96 13.55 17.81 -6.42
C LEU A 96 14.13 19.23 -6.40
N ASP A 97 13.35 20.24 -6.82
CA ASP A 97 13.78 21.65 -6.77
C ASP A 97 14.09 22.07 -5.32
N LEU A 98 13.21 21.75 -4.38
CA LEU A 98 13.38 22.08 -2.97
C LEU A 98 14.56 21.34 -2.33
N LEU A 99 14.72 20.06 -2.60
CA LEU A 99 15.85 19.28 -2.11
C LEU A 99 17.19 19.83 -2.65
N LYS A 100 17.20 20.24 -3.92
CA LYS A 100 18.36 20.87 -4.57
C LYS A 100 18.71 22.21 -3.95
N GLU A 101 17.72 23.07 -3.66
CA GLU A 101 17.91 24.34 -2.98
C GLU A 101 18.61 24.19 -1.63
N HIS A 102 18.33 23.10 -0.92
CA HIS A 102 18.94 22.81 0.38
C HIS A 102 20.20 21.94 0.31
N ASP A 103 20.63 21.52 -0.90
CA ASP A 103 21.74 20.58 -1.17
C ASP A 103 21.55 19.22 -0.44
N ILE A 104 20.35 18.67 -0.51
CA ILE A 104 19.98 17.41 0.14
C ILE A 104 19.62 16.37 -0.91
N LYS A 105 20.08 15.13 -0.68
CA LYS A 105 19.66 13.96 -1.44
C LYS A 105 18.66 13.15 -0.62
N ALA A 106 17.74 12.48 -1.31
CA ALA A 106 16.67 11.69 -0.69
C ALA A 106 16.48 10.35 -1.40
N THR A 107 15.74 9.46 -0.79
CA THR A 107 15.35 8.16 -1.37
C THR A 107 13.86 8.21 -1.74
N PHE A 108 13.56 7.86 -2.99
CA PHE A 108 12.19 7.81 -3.50
C PHE A 108 11.78 6.35 -3.72
N PHE A 109 10.64 5.93 -3.17
CA PHE A 109 10.05 4.62 -3.43
C PHE A 109 8.86 4.79 -4.39
N MET A 110 9.12 4.51 -5.66
CA MET A 110 8.16 4.84 -6.72
C MET A 110 7.23 3.66 -7.03
N GLN A 111 5.96 3.98 -7.28
CA GLN A 111 4.93 3.03 -7.66
C GLN A 111 4.96 2.76 -9.16
N GLY A 112 4.96 1.47 -9.57
CA GLY A 112 5.08 1.08 -10.97
C GLY A 112 3.99 1.64 -11.88
N SER A 113 2.73 1.67 -11.41
CA SER A 113 1.62 2.28 -12.16
C SER A 113 1.81 3.78 -12.44
N GLN A 114 2.56 4.50 -11.61
CA GLN A 114 2.93 5.89 -11.86
C GLN A 114 4.13 5.99 -12.79
N LEU A 115 5.11 5.07 -12.69
CA LEU A 115 6.26 4.99 -13.59
C LEU A 115 5.85 4.73 -15.05
N GLN A 116 4.75 4.01 -15.30
CA GLN A 116 4.20 3.79 -16.63
C GLN A 116 3.68 5.08 -17.30
N ARG A 117 3.50 6.16 -16.54
CA ARG A 117 3.06 7.46 -17.07
C ARG A 117 4.24 8.20 -17.68
N THR A 118 4.38 8.14 -18.99
CA THR A 118 5.54 8.67 -19.73
C THR A 118 5.84 10.14 -19.45
N GLN A 119 4.81 10.95 -19.17
CA GLN A 119 4.96 12.37 -18.82
C GLN A 119 5.66 12.62 -17.48
N LEU A 120 5.74 11.60 -16.60
CA LEU A 120 6.41 11.69 -15.29
C LEU A 120 7.85 11.14 -15.32
N GLN A 121 8.23 10.39 -16.37
CA GLN A 121 9.51 9.69 -16.42
C GLN A 121 10.73 10.62 -16.50
N ASN A 122 10.56 11.85 -17.00
CA ASN A 122 11.63 12.83 -17.00
C ASN A 122 12.06 13.23 -15.58
N ASP A 123 11.09 13.33 -14.65
CA ASP A 123 11.40 13.65 -13.26
C ASP A 123 12.06 12.48 -12.54
N VAL A 124 11.78 11.23 -12.94
CA VAL A 124 12.47 10.03 -12.43
C VAL A 124 13.92 10.03 -12.88
N ARG A 125 14.20 10.30 -14.17
CA ARG A 125 15.58 10.43 -14.69
C ARG A 125 16.33 11.55 -13.98
N ARG A 126 15.66 12.68 -13.79
CA ARG A 126 16.20 13.84 -13.08
C ARG A 126 16.56 13.50 -11.64
N ALA A 127 15.70 12.77 -10.92
CA ALA A 127 15.99 12.35 -9.54
C ALA A 127 17.33 11.60 -9.46
N VAL A 128 17.53 10.61 -10.33
CA VAL A 128 18.78 9.83 -10.39
C VAL A 128 19.98 10.72 -10.78
N GLN A 129 19.83 11.56 -11.82
CA GLN A 129 20.88 12.45 -12.29
C GLN A 129 21.32 13.48 -11.23
N GLU A 130 20.41 13.88 -10.35
CA GLU A 130 20.70 14.79 -9.23
C GLU A 130 21.24 14.06 -7.99
N GLY A 131 21.43 12.72 -8.05
CA GLY A 131 22.04 11.91 -7.00
C GLY A 131 21.06 11.44 -5.93
N HIS A 132 19.76 11.45 -6.20
CA HIS A 132 18.76 10.79 -5.37
C HIS A 132 18.73 9.28 -5.69
N TYR A 133 18.35 8.47 -4.71
CA TYR A 133 18.07 7.06 -4.95
C TYR A 133 16.60 6.84 -5.32
N VAL A 134 16.35 5.95 -6.28
CA VAL A 134 15.01 5.56 -6.70
C VAL A 134 14.85 4.05 -6.54
N GLY A 135 14.03 3.63 -5.60
CA GLY A 135 13.63 2.25 -5.33
C GLY A 135 12.17 1.98 -5.66
N ALA A 136 11.71 0.73 -5.44
CA ALA A 136 10.38 0.31 -5.83
C ALA A 136 9.36 0.32 -4.67
N HIS A 137 8.09 0.67 -5.00
CA HIS A 137 6.95 0.64 -4.08
C HIS A 137 5.78 -0.16 -4.62
N SER A 138 6.04 -1.33 -5.21
CA SER A 138 5.13 -2.19 -5.95
C SER A 138 4.52 -1.57 -7.22
N MET A 139 3.89 -2.41 -8.04
CA MET A 139 3.16 -1.94 -9.21
C MET A 139 1.83 -1.27 -8.86
N THR A 140 1.08 -1.85 -7.93
CA THR A 140 -0.33 -1.51 -7.73
C THR A 140 -0.68 -0.90 -6.39
N HIS A 141 0.17 -1.06 -5.37
CA HIS A 141 -0.10 -0.68 -3.98
C HIS A 141 -1.38 -1.34 -3.42
N GLN A 142 -1.81 -2.50 -3.96
CA GLN A 142 -3.02 -3.19 -3.52
C GLN A 142 -2.69 -4.28 -2.50
N TYR A 143 -3.11 -4.10 -1.24
CA TYR A 143 -2.85 -5.03 -0.14
C TYR A 143 -3.22 -6.47 -0.48
N LYS A 144 -4.44 -6.69 -1.01
CA LYS A 144 -4.93 -8.01 -1.36
C LYS A 144 -4.01 -8.69 -2.39
N LYS A 145 -3.66 -7.97 -3.45
CA LYS A 145 -2.83 -8.48 -4.53
C LYS A 145 -1.42 -8.83 -4.04
N LEU A 146 -0.82 -7.92 -3.28
CA LEU A 146 0.53 -8.09 -2.77
C LEU A 146 0.65 -9.27 -1.79
N TYR A 147 -0.23 -9.31 -0.79
CA TYR A 147 -0.04 -10.17 0.39
C TYR A 147 -0.96 -11.38 0.43
N GLN A 148 -2.21 -11.27 -0.02
CA GLN A 148 -3.14 -12.41 -0.05
C GLN A 148 -2.96 -13.25 -1.32
N GLU A 149 -2.78 -12.60 -2.49
CA GLU A 149 -2.56 -13.24 -3.78
C GLU A 149 -1.06 -13.50 -4.06
N LYS A 150 -0.16 -13.20 -3.10
CA LYS A 150 1.28 -13.48 -3.12
C LYS A 150 2.03 -12.85 -4.30
N GLN A 151 1.59 -11.67 -4.75
CA GLN A 151 2.21 -10.97 -5.87
C GLN A 151 3.30 -9.96 -5.45
N PHE A 152 3.77 -9.99 -4.20
CA PHE A 152 4.76 -9.04 -3.70
C PHE A 152 6.05 -9.07 -4.54
N VAL A 153 6.73 -10.21 -4.61
CA VAL A 153 8.00 -10.32 -5.34
C VAL A 153 7.83 -10.04 -6.84
N PRO A 154 6.84 -10.61 -7.55
CA PRO A 154 6.57 -10.25 -8.94
C PRO A 154 6.37 -8.75 -9.18
N GLU A 155 5.55 -8.08 -8.35
CA GLU A 155 5.31 -6.64 -8.52
C GLU A 155 6.54 -5.78 -8.22
N MET A 156 7.36 -6.17 -7.23
CA MET A 156 8.61 -5.46 -6.96
C MET A 156 9.59 -5.60 -8.14
N HIS A 157 9.74 -6.80 -8.69
CA HIS A 157 10.59 -7.03 -9.87
C HIS A 157 10.14 -6.22 -11.08
N GLU A 158 8.84 -6.21 -11.37
CA GLU A 158 8.29 -5.43 -12.48
C GLU A 158 8.57 -3.94 -12.29
N THR A 159 8.40 -3.42 -11.07
CA THR A 159 8.66 -2.02 -10.75
C THR A 159 10.15 -1.67 -10.85
N LEU A 160 11.03 -2.53 -10.33
CA LEU A 160 12.50 -2.35 -10.44
C LEU A 160 12.95 -2.38 -11.90
N SER A 161 12.36 -3.26 -12.73
CA SER A 161 12.63 -3.29 -14.17
C SER A 161 12.21 -2.00 -14.86
N LEU A 162 11.04 -1.45 -14.53
CA LEU A 162 10.60 -0.15 -15.06
C LEU A 162 11.55 0.99 -14.66
N ILE A 163 12.05 0.99 -13.42
CA ILE A 163 13.05 1.99 -12.98
C ILE A 163 14.31 1.85 -13.82
N HIS A 164 14.79 0.62 -14.03
CA HIS A 164 15.95 0.36 -14.88
C HIS A 164 15.73 0.85 -16.31
N ASP A 165 14.61 0.54 -16.92
CA ASP A 165 14.29 0.94 -18.31
C ASP A 165 14.22 2.48 -18.45
N ILE A 166 13.81 3.18 -17.41
CA ILE A 166 13.70 4.64 -17.42
C ILE A 166 15.06 5.30 -17.15
N THR A 167 15.86 4.78 -16.23
CA THR A 167 17.03 5.48 -15.66
C THR A 167 18.37 4.89 -16.07
N GLY A 168 18.41 3.60 -16.44
CA GLY A 168 19.64 2.82 -16.63
C GLY A 168 20.21 2.24 -15.33
N GLU A 169 19.73 2.66 -14.15
CA GLU A 169 20.18 2.14 -12.85
C GLU A 169 19.56 0.76 -12.56
N LYS A 170 20.18 -0.01 -11.68
CA LYS A 170 19.72 -1.33 -11.26
C LYS A 170 19.49 -1.37 -9.75
N PRO A 171 18.42 -0.74 -9.25
CA PRO A 171 18.15 -0.70 -7.83
C PRO A 171 17.67 -2.07 -7.31
N HIS A 172 17.98 -2.36 -6.05
CA HIS A 172 17.52 -3.56 -5.34
C HIS A 172 16.66 -3.21 -4.12
N LEU A 173 16.68 -1.95 -3.68
CA LEU A 173 15.91 -1.51 -2.52
C LEU A 173 14.44 -1.30 -2.87
N VAL A 174 13.57 -1.86 -2.02
CA VAL A 174 12.14 -1.65 -2.11
C VAL A 174 11.54 -1.28 -0.74
N ARG A 175 10.43 -0.58 -0.76
CA ARG A 175 9.60 -0.38 0.43
C ARG A 175 8.27 -1.11 0.25
N PRO A 176 7.92 -2.03 1.17
CA PRO A 176 6.62 -2.69 1.13
C PRO A 176 5.49 -1.70 1.41
N PRO A 177 4.45 -1.60 0.56
CA PRO A 177 3.22 -0.90 0.91
C PRO A 177 2.69 -1.36 2.27
N TYR A 178 2.29 -0.43 3.13
CA TYR A 178 1.82 -0.69 4.51
C TYR A 178 2.90 -1.23 5.47
N GLY A 179 4.16 -1.24 5.08
CA GLY A 179 5.27 -1.82 5.83
C GLY A 179 5.40 -3.34 5.67
N SER A 180 6.54 -3.87 6.11
CA SER A 180 6.87 -5.29 5.96
C SER A 180 6.02 -6.23 6.84
N VAL A 181 5.44 -5.72 7.93
CA VAL A 181 4.62 -6.50 8.88
C VAL A 181 3.18 -5.97 8.85
N PRO A 182 2.14 -6.83 8.81
CA PRO A 182 2.21 -8.31 8.88
C PRO A 182 2.39 -9.02 7.52
N GLY A 183 2.31 -8.30 6.39
CA GLY A 183 2.22 -8.88 5.05
C GLY A 183 3.34 -9.85 4.68
N LEU A 184 4.56 -9.60 5.12
CA LEU A 184 5.76 -10.38 4.80
C LEU A 184 6.26 -11.21 5.98
N ALA A 185 5.45 -11.45 7.02
CA ALA A 185 5.88 -12.14 8.24
C ALA A 185 6.25 -13.62 8.03
N SER A 186 5.73 -14.30 7.02
CA SER A 186 6.02 -15.71 6.80
C SER A 186 7.45 -15.95 6.30
N LYS A 187 8.10 -17.02 6.81
CA LYS A 187 9.45 -17.40 6.36
C LYS A 187 9.51 -17.60 4.85
N GLN A 188 8.50 -18.23 4.26
CA GLN A 188 8.47 -18.54 2.83
C GLN A 188 8.61 -17.29 1.95
N ILE A 189 7.86 -16.22 2.25
CA ILE A 189 7.96 -14.97 1.46
C ILE A 189 9.30 -14.29 1.68
N ARG A 190 9.85 -14.32 2.90
CA ARG A 190 11.16 -13.74 3.20
C ARG A 190 12.30 -14.47 2.45
N ASP A 191 12.23 -15.80 2.37
CA ASP A 191 13.18 -16.57 1.58
C ASP A 191 13.11 -16.19 0.09
N GLN A 192 11.91 -16.04 -0.46
CA GLN A 192 11.73 -15.60 -1.85
C GLN A 192 12.27 -14.18 -2.10
N ILE A 193 12.10 -13.26 -1.14
CA ILE A 193 12.63 -11.90 -1.24
C ILE A 193 14.17 -11.93 -1.22
N ALA A 194 14.76 -12.71 -0.32
CA ALA A 194 16.22 -12.84 -0.22
C ALA A 194 16.82 -13.53 -1.46
N GLU A 195 16.19 -14.60 -1.96
CA GLU A 195 16.59 -15.29 -3.21
C GLU A 195 16.51 -14.37 -4.44
N ALA A 196 15.56 -13.45 -4.44
CA ALA A 196 15.41 -12.44 -5.48
C ALA A 196 16.44 -11.29 -5.38
N GLY A 197 17.29 -11.26 -4.35
CA GLY A 197 18.27 -10.20 -4.11
C GLY A 197 17.65 -8.86 -3.71
N ILE A 198 16.38 -8.84 -3.32
CA ILE A 198 15.65 -7.64 -2.93
C ILE A 198 16.02 -7.24 -1.51
N LYS A 199 16.26 -5.95 -1.28
CA LYS A 199 16.47 -5.32 0.02
C LYS A 199 15.23 -4.55 0.45
N LEU A 200 14.89 -4.61 1.74
CA LEU A 200 13.70 -3.96 2.29
C LEU A 200 14.05 -2.80 3.21
N TRP A 201 13.39 -1.67 3.00
CA TRP A 201 13.35 -0.60 3.98
C TRP A 201 11.93 -0.29 4.44
N ASP A 202 11.72 -0.41 5.73
CA ASP A 202 10.62 0.25 6.44
C ASP A 202 11.07 1.68 6.85
N TRP A 203 10.72 2.13 8.04
CA TRP A 203 11.03 3.48 8.54
C TRP A 203 11.21 3.46 10.06
N THR A 204 11.83 4.50 10.61
CA THR A 204 11.85 4.76 12.06
C THR A 204 10.76 5.75 12.46
N ILE A 205 10.40 6.67 11.57
CA ILE A 205 9.43 7.72 11.80
C ILE A 205 8.39 7.73 10.69
N ASP A 206 7.10 7.56 11.04
CA ASP A 206 5.97 7.87 10.17
C ASP A 206 5.57 9.33 10.40
N SER A 207 5.72 10.16 9.37
CA SER A 207 5.31 11.57 9.41
C SER A 207 3.81 11.77 9.55
N ASN A 208 3.03 10.73 9.22
CA ASN A 208 1.57 10.75 9.10
C ASN A 208 1.03 11.76 8.05
N ASP A 209 1.84 12.19 7.11
CA ASP A 209 1.47 13.15 6.07
C ASP A 209 0.32 12.66 5.18
N TRP A 210 0.19 11.35 5.03
CA TRP A 210 -0.87 10.70 4.26
C TRP A 210 -2.28 10.99 4.80
N ARG A 211 -2.42 11.26 6.09
CA ARG A 211 -3.71 11.59 6.76
C ARG A 211 -3.84 13.05 7.21
N LEU A 212 -2.75 13.81 7.26
CA LEU A 212 -2.69 15.19 7.77
C LEU A 212 -2.85 16.21 6.63
N LYS A 213 -3.89 16.04 5.81
CA LYS A 213 -4.17 16.97 4.74
C LYS A 213 -4.32 18.40 5.29
N ASP A 214 -3.68 19.36 4.64
CA ASP A 214 -3.70 20.80 4.99
C ASP A 214 -3.20 21.10 6.43
N GLN A 215 -2.35 20.21 7.00
CA GLN A 215 -1.79 20.35 8.35
C GLN A 215 -0.26 20.18 8.36
N PRO A 216 0.51 21.00 7.62
CA PRO A 216 1.97 20.82 7.52
C PRO A 216 2.68 20.94 8.87
N ASN A 217 2.21 21.79 9.78
CA ASN A 217 2.81 21.93 11.11
C ASN A 217 2.70 20.64 11.94
N GLU A 218 1.60 19.91 11.86
CA GLU A 218 1.43 18.63 12.56
C GLU A 218 2.37 17.55 12.02
N ILE A 219 2.67 17.58 10.73
CA ILE A 219 3.67 16.70 10.10
C ILE A 219 5.04 16.96 10.73
N VAL A 220 5.45 18.23 10.82
CA VAL A 220 6.71 18.64 11.45
C VAL A 220 6.76 18.18 12.90
N GLU A 221 5.69 18.41 13.67
CA GLU A 221 5.64 18.01 15.09
C GLU A 221 5.65 16.48 15.27
N ASN A 222 5.04 15.72 14.38
CA ASN A 222 5.14 14.24 14.40
C ASN A 222 6.57 13.78 14.20
N ILE A 223 7.28 14.37 13.25
CA ILE A 223 8.68 14.05 12.98
C ILE A 223 9.54 14.41 14.18
N LYS A 224 9.39 15.61 14.76
CA LYS A 224 10.12 16.04 15.96
C LYS A 224 9.90 15.07 17.13
N ARG A 225 8.66 14.68 17.38
CA ARG A 225 8.32 13.72 18.46
C ARG A 225 8.86 12.32 18.19
N GLY A 226 8.95 11.94 16.92
CA GLY A 226 9.45 10.62 16.49
C GLY A 226 10.96 10.51 16.51
N THR A 227 11.69 11.61 16.36
CA THR A 227 13.16 11.66 16.30
C THR A 227 13.77 11.36 17.68
N LYS A 228 14.40 10.19 17.82
CA LYS A 228 14.93 9.70 19.11
C LYS A 228 16.27 8.97 18.98
N SER A 229 16.68 8.59 17.79
CA SER A 229 17.89 7.81 17.55
C SER A 229 18.91 8.55 16.68
N ASN A 230 20.14 8.09 16.70
CA ASN A 230 21.19 8.67 15.88
C ASN A 230 21.04 8.32 14.38
N LEU A 231 20.19 7.36 14.04
CA LEU A 231 19.87 7.00 12.68
C LEU A 231 18.34 7.01 12.52
N GLU A 232 17.85 7.89 11.64
CA GLU A 232 16.43 8.02 11.36
C GLU A 232 16.13 7.83 9.87
N VAL A 233 15.08 7.08 9.57
CA VAL A 233 14.48 6.95 8.25
C VAL A 233 13.05 7.49 8.31
N VAL A 234 12.81 8.61 7.66
CA VAL A 234 11.53 9.33 7.73
C VAL A 234 10.66 8.96 6.55
N LEU A 235 9.51 8.32 6.84
CA LEU A 235 8.47 8.05 5.85
C LEU A 235 7.66 9.31 5.59
N MET A 236 7.64 9.72 4.34
CA MET A 236 6.79 10.77 3.78
C MET A 236 6.23 10.30 2.43
N HIS A 237 5.31 11.09 1.85
CA HIS A 237 4.76 10.85 0.53
C HIS A 237 4.83 12.13 -0.31
N GLU A 238 4.70 11.98 -1.62
CA GLU A 238 4.62 13.12 -2.54
C GLU A 238 3.26 13.82 -2.44
N LYS A 239 3.02 14.55 -1.34
CA LYS A 239 1.77 15.27 -1.04
C LYS A 239 2.00 16.78 -0.94
N PRO A 240 0.96 17.64 -1.22
CA PRO A 240 1.09 19.08 -1.08
C PRO A 240 1.53 19.53 0.32
N GLN A 241 0.93 18.95 1.36
CA GLN A 241 1.26 19.26 2.77
C GLN A 241 2.68 18.85 3.14
N THR A 242 3.20 17.78 2.55
CA THR A 242 4.58 17.34 2.74
C THR A 242 5.56 18.34 2.10
N LEU A 243 5.25 18.79 0.89
CA LEU A 243 6.05 19.80 0.21
C LEU A 243 6.09 21.12 1.01
N GLU A 244 4.98 21.51 1.63
CA GLU A 244 4.89 22.70 2.48
C GLU A 244 5.68 22.51 3.80
N ALA A 245 5.63 21.33 4.42
CA ALA A 245 6.33 21.01 5.66
C ALA A 245 7.85 20.83 5.49
N LEU A 246 8.30 20.46 4.30
CA LEU A 246 9.67 19.99 4.06
C LEU A 246 10.76 21.00 4.45
N PRO A 247 10.65 22.33 4.21
CA PRO A 247 11.65 23.30 4.66
C PRO A 247 11.83 23.29 6.20
N ASP A 248 10.75 23.18 6.96
CA ASP A 248 10.81 23.17 8.42
C ASP A 248 11.38 21.84 8.95
N ILE A 249 11.07 20.72 8.29
CA ILE A 249 11.67 19.40 8.59
C ILE A 249 13.18 19.46 8.37
N ILE A 250 13.63 20.02 7.26
CA ILE A 250 15.06 20.17 6.94
C ILE A 250 15.74 21.07 7.98
N ASN A 251 15.15 22.20 8.31
CA ASN A 251 15.69 23.11 9.30
C ASN A 251 15.81 22.46 10.67
N PHE A 252 14.80 21.71 11.09
CA PHE A 252 14.81 20.95 12.34
C PHE A 252 16.00 19.98 12.39
N TYR A 253 16.20 19.12 11.41
CA TYR A 253 17.30 18.17 11.40
C TYR A 253 18.67 18.83 11.34
N LYS A 254 18.80 19.97 10.61
CA LYS A 254 20.05 20.77 10.61
C LYS A 254 20.34 21.32 12.02
N GLN A 255 19.34 21.84 12.71
CA GLN A 255 19.48 22.37 14.08
C GLN A 255 19.83 21.27 15.09
N GLU A 256 19.26 20.08 14.93
CA GLU A 256 19.55 18.91 15.78
C GLU A 256 20.91 18.24 15.44
N GLY A 257 21.63 18.74 14.45
CA GLY A 257 22.97 18.26 14.06
C GLY A 257 22.97 16.95 13.28
N TYR A 258 21.85 16.60 12.62
CA TYR A 258 21.81 15.45 11.73
C TYR A 258 22.47 15.76 10.38
N LYS A 259 23.19 14.77 9.85
CA LYS A 259 23.64 14.73 8.46
C LYS A 259 22.57 14.07 7.61
N PHE A 260 22.22 14.68 6.47
CA PHE A 260 21.33 14.07 5.52
C PHE A 260 22.09 13.06 4.68
N ALA A 261 21.53 11.87 4.54
CA ALA A 261 22.07 10.80 3.73
C ALA A 261 21.04 10.31 2.70
N VAL A 262 21.54 9.69 1.65
CA VAL A 262 20.78 8.95 0.65
C VAL A 262 21.18 7.48 0.75
N TYR A 263 20.28 6.58 0.42
CA TYR A 263 20.58 5.15 0.40
C TYR A 263 21.69 4.84 -0.61
N ASP A 264 22.61 3.97 -0.19
CA ASP A 264 23.69 3.45 -1.03
C ASP A 264 23.62 1.91 -1.04
N GLU A 265 23.60 1.32 -2.23
CA GLU A 265 23.57 -0.14 -2.43
C GLU A 265 24.77 -0.85 -1.79
N SER A 266 25.93 -0.19 -1.77
CA SER A 266 27.18 -0.75 -1.21
C SER A 266 27.21 -0.75 0.32
N GLU A 267 26.38 0.08 0.95
CA GLU A 267 26.29 0.28 2.40
C GLU A 267 24.88 0.03 2.92
N HIS A 268 24.29 -1.13 2.56
CA HIS A 268 22.94 -1.45 2.99
C HIS A 268 22.80 -1.46 4.51
N VAL A 269 21.98 -0.55 5.04
CA VAL A 269 21.59 -0.49 6.44
C VAL A 269 20.31 -1.28 6.62
N GLN A 270 20.32 -2.29 7.48
CA GLN A 270 19.14 -3.08 7.79
C GLN A 270 18.05 -2.19 8.44
N MET A 271 16.91 -2.07 7.79
CA MET A 271 15.80 -1.25 8.25
C MET A 271 14.45 -1.93 7.91
N ASN A 272 14.18 -3.09 8.51
CA ASN A 272 12.90 -3.78 8.30
C ASN A 272 12.29 -4.24 9.62
N PHE A 273 10.97 -4.14 9.75
CA PHE A 273 10.22 -4.54 10.95
C PHE A 273 10.26 -6.05 11.20
N LEU A 274 10.67 -6.83 10.19
CA LEU A 274 10.84 -8.29 10.29
C LEU A 274 12.08 -8.67 11.09
N LYS A 275 13.05 -7.76 11.24
CA LYS A 275 14.38 -8.02 11.84
C LYS A 275 15.11 -9.16 11.13
N ASP A 276 14.92 -9.30 9.82
CA ASP A 276 15.59 -10.28 8.98
C ASP A 276 16.79 -9.59 8.32
N ASP A 277 17.99 -10.03 8.66
CA ASP A 277 19.27 -9.43 8.23
C ASP A 277 19.65 -9.73 6.77
N ARG A 278 18.89 -10.57 6.11
CA ARG A 278 19.09 -10.88 4.69
C ARG A 278 18.42 -9.84 3.78
N LEU A 279 17.44 -9.08 4.33
CA LEU A 279 16.51 -8.23 3.58
C LEU A 279 16.82 -6.74 3.71
#